data_a58777aaef14f513766dbcef629b5fb1
#
_entry.id   a58777aaef14f513766dbcef629b5fb1
#
_cell.length_a   1.000
_cell.length_b   1.000
_cell.length_c   1.000
_cell.angle_alpha   90.00
_cell.angle_beta   90.00
_cell.angle_gamma   90.00
#
_symmetry.space_group_name_H-M   'P 1'
#
loop_
_entity.id
_entity.type
_entity.pdbx_description
1 polymer ?
#
loop_
_entity_poly.entity_id
_entity_poly.type
_entity_poly.pdbx_seq_one_letter_code
_entity_poly.pdbx_strand_id
1 'polypeptide(L)'
;MKKLILKSLLLFTTLLLTSVACKNLEEGEKFANDNLAKGGDISWLPQMEASGYIFYNDKGEPEDCFKILKDHGINSVRLRTWVNPSTHPQSGHCSRDETVEMAKRAKSWGMKVMINFHYSDSWADPGKQNKPKDWEGLNFEELKQALYDYTYDVMDALNKEGISPEWVQLGNEIPSGMIHPEGHTDNWAQLVQLLNKGYDAVKSVSPSSKIILHVDQGNNNERFRWWFDNAEKHGAKYDIIGMSFYPWWLEGKPDYKEVIDDLGNNLSDMANRYNKDVMVVEVGGEDSKPQNTYYMLRAVIEKVKAVPNSKGLGIFYWEPQGARSWSNYALSAWGRDGRPTKALDAFID
;
A
#
# COMPACT_ATOMS: atom_id res chain seq x y z
N MET A 1 53.14 29.98 34.23
CA MET A 1 53.07 29.07 33.08
C MET A 1 52.03 27.93 33.21
N LYS A 2 51.59 27.50 34.40
CA LYS A 2 50.61 26.39 34.55
C LYS A 2 49.11 26.79 34.32
N LYS A 3 48.75 28.05 34.30
CA LYS A 3 47.34 28.50 34.06
C LYS A 3 46.98 28.73 32.61
N LEU A 4 47.95 28.81 31.70
CA LEU A 4 47.68 29.02 30.26
C LEU A 4 47.40 27.72 29.52
N ILE A 5 47.93 26.59 29.99
CA ILE A 5 47.78 25.27 29.36
C ILE A 5 46.40 24.69 29.63
N LEU A 6 45.77 25.01 30.78
CA LEU A 6 44.44 24.50 31.13
C LEU A 6 43.28 25.13 30.31
N LYS A 7 43.45 26.38 29.85
CA LYS A 7 42.44 27.05 29.00
C LYS A 7 42.44 26.57 27.55
N SER A 8 43.56 26.14 27.02
CA SER A 8 43.68 25.58 25.68
C SER A 8 43.10 24.17 25.57
N LEU A 9 43.15 23.40 26.64
CA LEU A 9 42.61 22.02 26.64
C LEU A 9 41.07 22.01 26.72
N LEU A 10 40.43 23.01 27.38
CA LEU A 10 38.99 23.10 27.49
C LEU A 10 38.32 23.59 26.18
N LEU A 11 39.03 24.38 25.36
CA LEU A 11 38.53 24.88 24.08
C LEU A 11 38.56 23.79 22.99
N PHE A 12 39.52 22.83 23.07
CA PHE A 12 39.61 21.74 22.10
C PHE A 12 38.56 20.64 22.35
N THR A 13 38.14 20.41 23.59
CA THR A 13 37.15 19.39 23.93
C THR A 13 35.71 19.83 23.57
N THR A 14 35.39 21.12 23.65
CA THR A 14 34.09 21.64 23.25
C THR A 14 33.91 21.68 21.72
N LEU A 15 35.00 21.86 20.93
CA LEU A 15 34.90 21.86 19.46
C LEU A 15 34.76 20.41 18.91
N LEU A 16 35.31 19.41 19.57
CA LEU A 16 35.13 18.00 19.15
C LEU A 16 33.71 17.47 19.45
N LEU A 17 33.09 17.90 20.54
CA LEU A 17 31.75 17.48 20.90
C LEU A 17 30.66 18.05 19.97
N THR A 18 30.84 19.26 19.45
CA THR A 18 29.90 19.85 18.49
C THR A 18 30.01 19.24 17.11
N SER A 19 31.20 18.81 16.67
CA SER A 19 31.36 18.16 15.36
C SER A 19 30.83 16.73 15.30
N VAL A 20 30.84 16.01 16.44
CA VAL A 20 30.26 14.66 16.53
C VAL A 20 28.73 14.73 16.62
N ALA A 21 28.17 15.72 17.33
CA ALA A 21 26.72 15.91 17.40
C ALA A 21 26.11 16.30 16.03
N CYS A 22 26.77 17.19 15.27
CA CYS A 22 26.32 17.54 13.92
C CYS A 22 26.41 16.37 12.93
N LYS A 23 27.49 15.56 12.98
CA LYS A 23 27.60 14.37 12.13
C LYS A 23 26.52 13.32 12.44
N ASN A 24 26.22 13.09 13.72
CA ASN A 24 25.20 12.13 14.11
C ASN A 24 23.76 12.60 13.76
N LEU A 25 23.52 13.92 13.67
CA LEU A 25 22.22 14.46 13.22
C LEU A 25 22.06 14.30 11.70
N GLU A 26 23.09 14.56 10.90
CA GLU A 26 23.05 14.37 9.45
C GLU A 26 22.98 12.88 9.06
N GLU A 27 23.66 11.98 9.77
CA GLU A 27 23.54 10.53 9.55
C GLU A 27 22.17 9.99 10.00
N GLY A 28 21.58 10.50 11.09
CA GLY A 28 20.24 10.12 11.54
C GLY A 28 19.13 10.55 10.55
N GLU A 29 19.22 11.73 9.95
CA GLU A 29 18.28 12.17 8.91
C GLU A 29 18.43 11.40 7.59
N LYS A 30 19.66 11.00 7.23
CA LYS A 30 19.90 10.20 6.02
C LYS A 30 19.36 8.78 6.13
N PHE A 31 19.43 8.15 7.29
CA PHE A 31 18.89 6.79 7.52
C PHE A 31 17.36 6.76 7.62
N ALA A 32 16.69 7.85 7.99
CA ALA A 32 15.24 7.94 8.04
C ALA A 32 14.58 7.97 6.65
N ASN A 33 15.33 8.31 5.60
CA ASN A 33 14.81 8.46 4.23
C ASN A 33 14.93 7.20 3.36
N ASP A 34 15.78 6.24 3.69
CA ASP A 34 16.06 5.07 2.83
C ASP A 34 15.03 3.94 2.95
N ASN A 35 14.07 4.02 3.87
CA ASN A 35 13.12 2.94 4.16
C ASN A 35 11.70 3.15 3.65
N LEU A 36 11.41 4.26 2.96
CA LEU A 36 10.08 4.53 2.44
C LEU A 36 9.67 3.49 1.39
N ALA A 37 8.51 2.86 1.58
CA ALA A 37 7.93 2.02 0.55
C ALA A 37 7.45 2.90 -0.61
N LYS A 38 8.08 2.74 -1.76
CA LYS A 38 7.71 3.31 -3.04
C LYS A 38 7.14 2.18 -3.87
N GLY A 39 5.82 2.04 -3.89
CA GLY A 39 5.17 0.85 -4.40
C GLY A 39 4.31 1.07 -5.63
N GLY A 40 4.07 -0.04 -6.34
CA GLY A 40 3.02 -0.17 -7.36
C GLY A 40 2.15 -1.39 -7.07
N ASP A 41 0.82 -1.24 -7.16
CA ASP A 41 -0.06 -2.40 -7.34
C ASP A 41 0.01 -2.80 -8.81
N ILE A 42 0.48 -4.00 -9.08
CA ILE A 42 0.72 -4.50 -10.45
C ILE A 42 -0.02 -5.80 -10.72
N SER A 43 -1.14 -5.99 -10.08
CA SER A 43 -1.90 -7.23 -10.15
C SER A 43 -2.50 -7.51 -11.52
N TRP A 44 -2.61 -6.51 -12.41
CA TRP A 44 -2.97 -6.70 -13.82
C TRP A 44 -1.84 -7.26 -14.67
N LEU A 45 -0.61 -7.25 -14.19
CA LEU A 45 0.54 -7.61 -15.03
C LEU A 45 0.44 -8.99 -15.67
N PRO A 46 0.04 -10.09 -14.97
CA PRO A 46 -0.12 -11.40 -15.61
C PRO A 46 -1.14 -11.39 -16.75
N GLN A 47 -2.26 -10.68 -16.58
CA GLN A 47 -3.29 -10.55 -17.60
C GLN A 47 -2.81 -9.73 -18.81
N MET A 48 -2.04 -8.67 -18.58
CA MET A 48 -1.47 -7.84 -19.64
C MET A 48 -0.48 -8.66 -20.46
N GLU A 49 0.44 -9.39 -19.82
CA GLU A 49 1.42 -10.25 -20.47
C GLU A 49 0.73 -11.40 -21.24
N ALA A 50 -0.27 -12.05 -20.66
CA ALA A 50 -1.05 -13.10 -21.32
C ALA A 50 -1.82 -12.59 -22.55
N SER A 51 -2.19 -11.30 -22.57
CA SER A 51 -2.80 -10.66 -23.74
C SER A 51 -1.81 -10.26 -24.84
N GLY A 52 -0.50 -10.48 -24.63
CA GLY A 52 0.55 -10.07 -25.55
C GLY A 52 0.92 -8.59 -25.46
N TYR A 53 0.55 -7.89 -24.36
CA TYR A 53 0.97 -6.51 -24.17
C TYR A 53 2.48 -6.41 -23.97
N ILE A 54 3.12 -5.49 -24.68
CA ILE A 54 4.57 -5.29 -24.64
C ILE A 54 4.86 -3.97 -23.90
N PHE A 55 5.68 -4.05 -22.85
CA PHE A 55 6.19 -2.90 -22.13
C PHE A 55 7.48 -2.42 -22.76
N TYR A 56 7.66 -1.10 -22.83
CA TYR A 56 8.85 -0.47 -23.38
C TYR A 56 9.47 0.44 -22.30
N ASN A 57 10.80 0.42 -22.24
CA ASN A 57 11.56 1.36 -21.43
C ASN A 57 11.58 2.77 -22.06
N ASP A 58 12.21 3.75 -21.39
CA ASP A 58 12.32 5.14 -21.87
C ASP A 58 12.97 5.27 -23.24
N LYS A 59 13.82 4.31 -23.63
CA LYS A 59 14.48 4.28 -24.95
C LYS A 59 13.59 3.70 -26.05
N GLY A 60 12.44 3.14 -25.68
CA GLY A 60 11.52 2.46 -26.61
C GLY A 60 11.94 1.04 -26.93
N GLU A 61 12.73 0.40 -26.10
CA GLU A 61 13.13 -1.00 -26.20
C GLU A 61 12.19 -1.87 -25.35
N PRO A 62 11.75 -3.05 -25.85
CA PRO A 62 10.96 -3.97 -25.03
C PRO A 62 11.72 -4.37 -23.76
N GLU A 63 11.06 -4.30 -22.62
CA GLU A 63 11.68 -4.64 -21.34
C GLU A 63 10.67 -5.21 -20.35
N ASP A 64 11.15 -5.99 -19.35
CA ASP A 64 10.34 -6.52 -18.25
C ASP A 64 9.77 -5.38 -17.41
N CYS A 65 8.46 -5.44 -17.14
CA CYS A 65 7.75 -4.40 -16.39
C CYS A 65 8.36 -4.17 -14.98
N PHE A 66 8.79 -5.22 -14.29
CA PHE A 66 9.45 -5.09 -12.98
C PHE A 66 10.75 -4.30 -13.07
N LYS A 67 11.51 -4.53 -14.17
CA LYS A 67 12.75 -3.78 -14.36
C LYS A 67 12.47 -2.30 -14.60
N ILE A 68 11.51 -1.99 -15.47
CA ILE A 68 11.11 -0.59 -15.75
C ILE A 68 10.67 0.10 -14.45
N LEU A 69 9.82 -0.55 -13.66
CA LEU A 69 9.36 -0.02 -12.38
C LEU A 69 10.53 0.25 -11.42
N LYS A 70 11.45 -0.70 -11.33
CA LYS A 70 12.64 -0.58 -10.48
C LYS A 70 13.56 0.57 -10.91
N ASP A 71 13.78 0.72 -12.22
CA ASP A 71 14.58 1.81 -12.77
C ASP A 71 13.96 3.20 -12.48
N HIS A 72 12.63 3.27 -12.29
CA HIS A 72 11.92 4.45 -11.83
C HIS A 72 11.78 4.56 -10.30
N GLY A 73 12.53 3.77 -9.54
CA GLY A 73 12.60 3.90 -8.07
C GLY A 73 11.52 3.13 -7.29
N ILE A 74 10.68 2.35 -7.95
CA ILE A 74 9.74 1.43 -7.28
C ILE A 74 10.53 0.32 -6.58
N ASN A 75 10.30 0.15 -5.28
CA ASN A 75 11.00 -0.82 -4.44
C ASN A 75 10.06 -1.84 -3.78
N SER A 76 8.77 -1.71 -4.01
CA SER A 76 7.74 -2.53 -3.39
C SER A 76 6.61 -2.80 -4.37
N VAL A 77 5.94 -3.94 -4.23
CA VAL A 77 4.72 -4.24 -5.00
C VAL A 77 3.57 -4.58 -4.08
N ARG A 78 2.36 -4.23 -4.51
CA ARG A 78 1.10 -4.65 -3.90
C ARG A 78 0.41 -5.60 -4.87
N LEU A 79 -0.03 -6.75 -4.36
CA LEU A 79 -0.64 -7.82 -5.13
C LEU A 79 -1.97 -8.19 -4.49
N ARG A 80 -3.07 -7.96 -5.21
CA ARG A 80 -4.40 -8.42 -4.76
C ARG A 80 -4.56 -9.91 -5.00
N THR A 81 -5.38 -10.54 -4.16
CA THR A 81 -5.77 -11.94 -4.34
C THR A 81 -7.29 -12.08 -4.17
N TRP A 82 -7.88 -12.91 -5.02
CA TRP A 82 -9.31 -13.27 -5.04
C TRP A 82 -9.49 -14.74 -4.69
N VAL A 83 -10.64 -15.08 -4.10
CA VAL A 83 -10.90 -16.46 -3.62
C VAL A 83 -11.06 -17.42 -4.79
N ASN A 84 -12.04 -17.18 -5.66
CA ASN A 84 -12.26 -17.94 -6.88
C ASN A 84 -12.40 -16.98 -8.07
N PRO A 85 -11.28 -16.44 -8.59
CA PRO A 85 -11.37 -15.51 -9.69
C PRO A 85 -11.92 -16.18 -10.94
N SER A 86 -12.66 -15.40 -11.72
CA SER A 86 -13.12 -15.83 -13.03
C SER A 86 -11.93 -16.16 -13.95
N THR A 87 -12.07 -17.17 -14.77
CA THR A 87 -11.11 -17.47 -15.84
C THR A 87 -11.30 -16.58 -17.08
N HIS A 88 -12.24 -15.62 -17.02
CA HIS A 88 -12.47 -14.72 -18.13
C HIS A 88 -11.26 -13.82 -18.38
N PRO A 89 -10.76 -13.68 -19.63
CA PRO A 89 -9.53 -12.96 -19.93
C PRO A 89 -9.51 -11.49 -19.49
N GLN A 90 -10.67 -10.85 -19.34
CA GLN A 90 -10.78 -9.43 -18.96
C GLN A 90 -11.09 -9.21 -17.47
N SER A 91 -11.38 -10.26 -16.71
CA SER A 91 -11.76 -10.13 -15.29
C SER A 91 -11.25 -11.28 -14.42
N GLY A 92 -10.47 -12.18 -14.98
CA GLY A 92 -9.82 -13.28 -14.28
C GLY A 92 -8.49 -12.83 -13.67
N HIS A 93 -7.66 -13.81 -13.39
CA HIS A 93 -6.37 -13.64 -12.74
C HIS A 93 -6.50 -13.29 -11.24
N CYS A 94 -5.42 -12.96 -10.59
CA CYS A 94 -5.34 -12.71 -9.15
C CYS A 94 -5.72 -13.93 -8.28
N SER A 95 -5.56 -15.14 -8.81
CA SER A 95 -5.65 -16.37 -8.01
C SER A 95 -4.50 -16.44 -7.00
N ARG A 96 -4.66 -17.31 -5.98
CA ARG A 96 -3.57 -17.62 -5.05
C ARG A 96 -2.26 -17.93 -5.80
N ASP A 97 -2.31 -18.82 -6.76
CA ASP A 97 -1.10 -19.30 -7.45
C ASP A 97 -0.45 -18.20 -8.29
N GLU A 98 -1.21 -17.39 -9.01
CA GLU A 98 -0.68 -16.22 -9.72
C GLU A 98 -0.10 -15.18 -8.77
N THR A 99 -0.75 -14.95 -7.61
CA THR A 99 -0.24 -14.05 -6.57
C THR A 99 1.11 -14.53 -6.04
N VAL A 100 1.27 -15.85 -5.83
CA VAL A 100 2.55 -16.45 -5.41
C VAL A 100 3.62 -16.28 -6.50
N GLU A 101 3.31 -16.55 -7.77
CA GLU A 101 4.27 -16.36 -8.87
C GLU A 101 4.68 -14.89 -9.02
N MET A 102 3.75 -13.94 -8.88
CA MET A 102 4.06 -12.52 -8.88
C MET A 102 4.95 -12.12 -7.70
N ALA A 103 4.70 -12.65 -6.52
CA ALA A 103 5.53 -12.41 -5.34
C ALA A 103 6.96 -12.99 -5.51
N LYS A 104 7.12 -14.15 -6.16
CA LYS A 104 8.43 -14.72 -6.53
C LYS A 104 9.18 -13.80 -7.50
N ARG A 105 8.49 -13.28 -8.52
CA ARG A 105 9.08 -12.30 -9.45
C ARG A 105 9.53 -11.04 -8.69
N ALA A 106 8.67 -10.47 -7.84
CA ALA A 106 9.02 -9.31 -7.02
C ALA A 106 10.27 -9.55 -6.15
N LYS A 107 10.33 -10.71 -5.48
CA LYS A 107 11.49 -11.13 -4.69
C LYS A 107 12.76 -11.23 -5.53
N SER A 108 12.68 -11.77 -6.76
CA SER A 108 13.84 -11.88 -7.65
C SER A 108 14.41 -10.51 -8.07
N TRP A 109 13.56 -9.47 -8.08
CA TRP A 109 13.97 -8.08 -8.30
C TRP A 109 14.36 -7.34 -7.02
N GLY A 110 14.32 -8.01 -5.84
CA GLY A 110 14.63 -7.42 -4.54
C GLY A 110 13.59 -6.43 -4.05
N MET A 111 12.34 -6.56 -4.51
CA MET A 111 11.22 -5.72 -4.08
C MET A 111 10.52 -6.32 -2.86
N LYS A 112 10.02 -5.45 -1.98
CA LYS A 112 9.13 -5.81 -0.88
C LYS A 112 7.74 -6.14 -1.41
N VAL A 113 7.00 -6.95 -0.66
CA VAL A 113 5.68 -7.44 -1.09
C VAL A 113 4.60 -7.06 -0.07
N MET A 114 3.50 -6.52 -0.58
CA MET A 114 2.22 -6.39 0.12
C MET A 114 1.20 -7.33 -0.53
N ILE A 115 0.52 -8.15 0.27
CA ILE A 115 -0.61 -8.95 -0.20
C ILE A 115 -1.90 -8.25 0.19
N ASN A 116 -2.82 -8.10 -0.76
CA ASN A 116 -4.13 -7.49 -0.55
C ASN A 116 -5.24 -8.52 -0.74
N PHE A 117 -5.84 -8.96 0.36
CA PHE A 117 -6.98 -9.86 0.36
C PHE A 117 -8.27 -9.10 0.08
N HIS A 118 -8.91 -9.33 -1.05
CA HIS A 118 -10.24 -8.77 -1.35
C HIS A 118 -11.37 -9.53 -0.65
N TYR A 119 -11.14 -10.80 -0.28
CA TYR A 119 -12.18 -11.70 0.28
C TYR A 119 -13.45 -11.74 -0.57
N SER A 120 -13.26 -11.78 -1.89
CA SER A 120 -14.28 -11.82 -2.91
C SER A 120 -13.74 -12.61 -4.11
N ASP A 121 -14.61 -13.01 -5.04
CA ASP A 121 -14.22 -13.66 -6.31
C ASP A 121 -13.83 -12.63 -7.40
N SER A 122 -14.00 -11.35 -7.10
CA SER A 122 -13.71 -10.25 -8.01
C SER A 122 -13.41 -8.96 -7.21
N TRP A 123 -13.52 -7.80 -7.87
CA TRP A 123 -13.31 -6.50 -7.26
C TRP A 123 -14.13 -6.32 -5.98
N ALA A 124 -13.43 -5.93 -4.90
CA ALA A 124 -13.99 -5.31 -3.72
C ALA A 124 -13.59 -3.83 -3.71
N ASP A 125 -14.56 -2.95 -3.51
CA ASP A 125 -14.41 -1.50 -3.50
C ASP A 125 -15.45 -0.88 -2.54
N PRO A 126 -15.46 0.45 -2.29
CA PRO A 126 -16.39 1.06 -1.34
C PRO A 126 -17.87 0.78 -1.60
N GLY A 127 -18.24 0.52 -2.86
CA GLY A 127 -19.63 0.22 -3.28
C GLY A 127 -19.91 -1.28 -3.42
N LYS A 128 -18.90 -2.14 -3.31
CA LYS A 128 -19.03 -3.56 -3.61
C LYS A 128 -18.14 -4.43 -2.70
N GLN A 129 -18.76 -5.07 -1.73
CA GLN A 129 -18.10 -5.93 -0.75
C GLN A 129 -18.74 -7.32 -0.72
N ASN A 130 -18.86 -7.93 -1.92
CA ASN A 130 -19.55 -9.19 -2.09
C ASN A 130 -18.76 -10.36 -1.49
N LYS A 131 -19.48 -11.22 -0.79
CA LYS A 131 -18.98 -12.52 -0.33
C LYS A 131 -18.59 -13.40 -1.53
N PRO A 132 -17.49 -14.20 -1.43
CA PRO A 132 -17.23 -15.26 -2.39
C PRO A 132 -18.41 -16.20 -2.55
N LYS A 133 -18.65 -16.68 -3.75
CA LYS A 133 -19.77 -17.56 -4.04
C LYS A 133 -19.78 -18.83 -3.18
N ASP A 134 -18.61 -19.43 -2.97
CA ASP A 134 -18.48 -20.65 -2.17
C ASP A 134 -18.73 -20.41 -0.66
N TRP A 135 -18.78 -19.15 -0.23
CA TRP A 135 -19.09 -18.77 1.15
C TRP A 135 -20.54 -18.35 1.33
N GLU A 136 -21.33 -18.33 0.26
CA GLU A 136 -22.77 -18.12 0.34
C GLU A 136 -23.45 -19.28 1.08
N GLY A 137 -24.32 -18.97 2.01
CA GLY A 137 -25.03 -19.99 2.80
C GLY A 137 -24.28 -20.53 4.02
N LEU A 138 -22.99 -20.19 4.21
CA LEU A 138 -22.29 -20.51 5.45
C LEU A 138 -22.90 -19.73 6.62
N ASN A 139 -23.03 -20.40 7.77
CA ASN A 139 -23.30 -19.66 9.00
C ASN A 139 -22.07 -18.84 9.43
N PHE A 140 -22.24 -17.95 10.40
CA PHE A 140 -21.17 -16.99 10.75
C PHE A 140 -19.89 -17.68 11.28
N GLU A 141 -19.99 -18.78 12.02
CA GLU A 141 -18.82 -19.53 12.49
C GLU A 141 -18.07 -20.21 11.34
N GLU A 142 -18.81 -20.81 10.41
CA GLU A 142 -18.27 -21.40 9.19
C GLU A 142 -17.62 -20.34 8.29
N LEU A 143 -18.23 -19.15 8.17
CA LEU A 143 -17.70 -18.03 7.41
C LEU A 143 -16.36 -17.53 7.98
N LYS A 144 -16.27 -17.39 9.30
CA LYS A 144 -15.01 -17.05 9.98
C LYS A 144 -13.93 -18.09 9.71
N GLN A 145 -14.28 -19.36 9.70
CA GLN A 145 -13.33 -20.44 9.43
C GLN A 145 -12.89 -20.43 7.97
N ALA A 146 -13.81 -20.23 7.02
CA ALA A 146 -13.50 -20.16 5.59
C ALA A 146 -12.54 -18.98 5.28
N LEU A 147 -12.76 -17.83 5.90
CA LEU A 147 -11.85 -16.69 5.80
C LEU A 147 -10.45 -17.00 6.36
N TYR A 148 -10.41 -17.64 7.53
CA TYR A 148 -9.15 -18.07 8.14
C TYR A 148 -8.40 -19.03 7.22
N ASP A 149 -9.06 -20.08 6.76
CA ASP A 149 -8.46 -21.15 5.95
C ASP A 149 -7.92 -20.60 4.63
N TYR A 150 -8.68 -19.74 3.96
CA TYR A 150 -8.21 -19.08 2.73
C TYR A 150 -7.00 -18.18 2.97
N THR A 151 -7.05 -17.36 4.01
CA THR A 151 -5.92 -16.47 4.36
C THR A 151 -4.68 -17.29 4.71
N TYR A 152 -4.85 -18.34 5.51
CA TYR A 152 -3.77 -19.27 5.85
C TYR A 152 -3.17 -19.93 4.62
N ASP A 153 -4.02 -20.45 3.71
CA ASP A 153 -3.57 -21.14 2.49
C ASP A 153 -2.72 -20.24 1.57
N VAL A 154 -3.14 -19.00 1.37
CA VAL A 154 -2.34 -18.03 0.58
C VAL A 154 -1.01 -17.73 1.27
N MET A 155 -1.03 -17.48 2.58
CA MET A 155 0.18 -17.14 3.34
C MET A 155 1.15 -18.34 3.42
N ASP A 156 0.62 -19.56 3.59
CA ASP A 156 1.42 -20.79 3.63
C ASP A 156 2.05 -21.09 2.26
N ALA A 157 1.31 -20.85 1.17
CA ALA A 157 1.84 -20.98 -0.19
C ALA A 157 3.01 -20.02 -0.44
N LEU A 158 2.92 -18.76 0.00
CA LEU A 158 4.01 -17.80 -0.05
C LEU A 158 5.19 -18.24 0.82
N ASN A 159 4.92 -18.70 2.03
CA ASN A 159 5.96 -19.15 2.98
C ASN A 159 6.74 -20.37 2.44
N LYS A 160 6.08 -21.29 1.77
CA LYS A 160 6.73 -22.45 1.09
C LYS A 160 7.73 -22.00 0.01
N GLU A 161 7.51 -20.86 -0.62
CA GLU A 161 8.46 -20.23 -1.57
C GLU A 161 9.48 -19.33 -0.86
N GLY A 162 9.51 -19.36 0.48
CA GLY A 162 10.41 -18.53 1.31
C GLY A 162 10.08 -17.04 1.21
N ILE A 163 8.81 -16.69 1.03
CA ILE A 163 8.32 -15.31 0.96
C ILE A 163 7.52 -15.02 2.23
N SER A 164 7.99 -14.04 3.00
CA SER A 164 7.23 -13.43 4.10
C SER A 164 6.90 -12.00 3.66
N PRO A 165 5.65 -11.70 3.27
CA PRO A 165 5.27 -10.36 2.88
C PRO A 165 5.54 -9.36 4.02
N GLU A 166 6.07 -8.19 3.70
CA GLU A 166 6.24 -7.12 4.68
C GLU A 166 4.89 -6.65 5.23
N TRP A 167 3.88 -6.61 4.35
CA TRP A 167 2.55 -6.13 4.67
C TRP A 167 1.48 -7.06 4.14
N VAL A 168 0.39 -7.16 4.89
CA VAL A 168 -0.81 -7.90 4.49
C VAL A 168 -2.03 -7.04 4.78
N GLN A 169 -2.80 -6.75 3.75
CA GLN A 169 -4.02 -5.96 3.83
C GLN A 169 -5.22 -6.90 3.91
N LEU A 170 -6.06 -6.72 4.93
CA LEU A 170 -7.28 -7.48 5.16
C LEU A 170 -8.50 -6.69 4.70
N GLY A 171 -9.08 -7.12 3.59
CA GLY A 171 -10.12 -6.36 2.89
C GLY A 171 -9.54 -5.23 2.03
N ASN A 172 -10.29 -4.76 1.05
CA ASN A 172 -9.94 -3.65 0.17
C ASN A 172 -10.99 -2.56 0.24
N GLU A 173 -10.56 -1.34 0.59
CA GLU A 173 -11.43 -0.17 0.75
C GLU A 173 -12.74 -0.51 1.48
N ILE A 174 -12.65 -0.70 2.79
CA ILE A 174 -13.74 -1.23 3.63
C ILE A 174 -14.48 -0.17 4.49
N PRO A 175 -14.89 1.00 3.93
CA PRO A 175 -15.61 2.01 4.71
C PRO A 175 -16.95 1.50 5.26
N SER A 176 -17.61 0.59 4.54
CA SER A 176 -18.84 -0.09 4.96
C SER A 176 -18.61 -1.52 5.50
N GLY A 177 -17.34 -1.90 5.73
CA GLY A 177 -16.97 -3.27 6.10
C GLY A 177 -16.63 -4.13 4.88
N MET A 178 -16.62 -5.47 5.06
CA MET A 178 -16.28 -6.45 4.02
C MET A 178 -17.19 -7.67 4.12
N ILE A 179 -17.27 -8.50 3.05
CA ILE A 179 -18.01 -9.79 3.09
C ILE A 179 -19.46 -9.56 3.56
N HIS A 180 -20.19 -8.73 2.79
CA HIS A 180 -21.56 -8.38 3.13
C HIS A 180 -22.51 -9.58 2.99
N PRO A 181 -23.57 -9.67 3.84
CA PRO A 181 -23.95 -8.67 4.85
C PRO A 181 -23.26 -8.85 6.22
N GLU A 182 -22.62 -9.98 6.53
CA GLU A 182 -22.15 -10.33 7.88
C GLU A 182 -21.08 -9.37 8.41
N GLY A 183 -20.16 -8.95 7.56
CA GLY A 183 -19.09 -7.99 7.89
C GLY A 183 -19.41 -6.56 7.57
N HIS A 184 -20.70 -6.18 7.45
CA HIS A 184 -21.10 -4.78 7.28
C HIS A 184 -20.91 -3.97 8.58
N THR A 185 -20.59 -2.69 8.47
CA THR A 185 -20.39 -1.79 9.63
C THR A 185 -21.66 -1.58 10.49
N ASP A 186 -22.84 -1.96 10.03
CA ASP A 186 -24.03 -2.05 10.89
C ASP A 186 -23.88 -3.13 11.98
N ASN A 187 -22.93 -4.06 11.78
CA ASN A 187 -22.61 -5.11 12.73
C ASN A 187 -21.10 -5.17 13.01
N TRP A 188 -20.59 -4.15 13.69
CA TRP A 188 -19.18 -4.04 14.06
C TRP A 188 -18.62 -5.26 14.79
N ALA A 189 -19.44 -5.90 15.62
CA ALA A 189 -19.00 -7.08 16.37
C ALA A 189 -18.65 -8.25 15.45
N GLN A 190 -19.40 -8.44 14.35
CA GLN A 190 -19.10 -9.48 13.35
C GLN A 190 -17.94 -9.05 12.45
N LEU A 191 -17.94 -7.80 11.95
CA LEU A 191 -16.84 -7.28 11.15
C LEU A 191 -15.48 -7.48 11.84
N VAL A 192 -15.38 -7.07 13.11
CA VAL A 192 -14.12 -7.19 13.86
C VAL A 192 -13.72 -8.64 14.10
N GLN A 193 -14.67 -9.55 14.30
CA GLN A 193 -14.37 -10.99 14.39
C GLN A 193 -13.78 -11.52 13.07
N LEU A 194 -14.32 -11.13 11.91
CA LEU A 194 -13.78 -11.50 10.59
C LEU A 194 -12.37 -10.94 10.41
N LEU A 195 -12.15 -9.65 10.68
CA LEU A 195 -10.83 -9.01 10.60
C LEU A 195 -9.81 -9.70 11.51
N ASN A 196 -10.20 -10.01 12.75
CA ASN A 196 -9.32 -10.67 13.70
C ASN A 196 -9.00 -12.13 13.30
N LYS A 197 -9.90 -12.82 12.62
CA LYS A 197 -9.62 -14.14 12.04
C LYS A 197 -8.57 -14.06 10.91
N GLY A 198 -8.67 -13.06 10.04
CA GLY A 198 -7.64 -12.81 9.04
C GLY A 198 -6.29 -12.46 9.67
N TYR A 199 -6.30 -11.60 10.69
CA TYR A 199 -5.09 -11.28 11.47
C TYR A 199 -4.44 -12.54 12.05
N ASP A 200 -5.21 -13.37 12.74
CA ASP A 200 -4.71 -14.59 13.39
C ASP A 200 -4.15 -15.58 12.35
N ALA A 201 -4.79 -15.72 11.19
CA ALA A 201 -4.31 -16.56 10.08
C ALA A 201 -2.95 -16.08 9.55
N VAL A 202 -2.80 -14.79 9.27
CA VAL A 202 -1.52 -14.23 8.83
C VAL A 202 -0.43 -14.44 9.88
N LYS A 203 -0.71 -14.10 11.14
CA LYS A 203 0.28 -14.21 12.22
C LYS A 203 0.68 -15.65 12.55
N SER A 204 -0.17 -16.61 12.25
CA SER A 204 0.16 -18.05 12.43
C SER A 204 1.23 -18.53 11.44
N VAL A 205 1.32 -17.93 10.25
CA VAL A 205 2.29 -18.30 9.21
C VAL A 205 3.48 -17.32 9.17
N SER A 206 3.20 -16.03 9.22
CA SER A 206 4.20 -14.95 9.12
C SER A 206 4.03 -13.94 10.26
N PRO A 207 4.57 -14.23 11.45
CA PRO A 207 4.43 -13.35 12.62
C PRO A 207 5.00 -11.94 12.41
N SER A 208 5.98 -11.78 11.52
CA SER A 208 6.63 -10.51 11.20
C SER A 208 5.81 -9.61 10.28
N SER A 209 4.92 -10.18 9.45
CA SER A 209 4.09 -9.40 8.52
C SER A 209 3.21 -8.40 9.27
N LYS A 210 3.18 -7.15 8.81
CA LYS A 210 2.36 -6.08 9.37
C LYS A 210 0.98 -6.06 8.72
N ILE A 211 -0.05 -5.95 9.54
CA ILE A 211 -1.44 -6.02 9.09
C ILE A 211 -1.98 -4.61 8.85
N ILE A 212 -2.58 -4.42 7.67
CA ILE A 212 -3.17 -3.16 7.23
C ILE A 212 -4.69 -3.30 7.19
N LEU A 213 -5.40 -2.30 7.74
CA LEU A 213 -6.81 -2.06 7.45
C LEU A 213 -6.92 -0.84 6.55
N HIS A 214 -7.69 -0.96 5.46
CA HIS A 214 -7.70 0.00 4.37
C HIS A 214 -9.08 0.64 4.18
N VAL A 215 -9.13 1.98 4.30
CA VAL A 215 -10.32 2.79 4.06
C VAL A 215 -10.05 3.79 2.93
N ASP A 216 -11.06 4.06 2.13
CA ASP A 216 -11.01 5.03 1.02
C ASP A 216 -11.07 6.50 1.50
N GLN A 217 -10.85 7.45 0.56
CA GLN A 217 -10.90 8.89 0.82
C GLN A 217 -9.99 9.37 1.96
N GLY A 218 -8.69 9.13 1.83
CA GLY A 218 -7.68 9.51 2.83
C GLY A 218 -7.65 10.99 3.22
N ASN A 219 -8.30 11.86 2.45
CA ASN A 219 -8.51 13.27 2.79
C ASN A 219 -9.71 13.52 3.73
N ASN A 220 -10.51 12.49 4.07
CA ASN A 220 -11.71 12.61 4.91
C ASN A 220 -11.41 12.13 6.34
N ASN A 221 -10.83 13.00 7.17
CA ASN A 221 -10.46 12.68 8.55
C ASN A 221 -11.65 12.25 9.42
N GLU A 222 -12.84 12.83 9.21
CA GLU A 222 -14.05 12.47 9.99
C GLU A 222 -14.45 11.00 9.73
N ARG A 223 -14.42 10.55 8.47
CA ARG A 223 -14.64 9.15 8.09
C ARG A 223 -13.64 8.23 8.78
N PHE A 224 -12.34 8.57 8.75
CA PHE A 224 -11.29 7.77 9.37
C PHE A 224 -11.45 7.68 10.88
N ARG A 225 -11.72 8.79 11.56
CA ARG A 225 -11.99 8.78 13.00
C ARG A 225 -13.20 7.91 13.34
N TRP A 226 -14.30 8.09 12.62
CA TRP A 226 -15.49 7.28 12.84
C TRP A 226 -15.20 5.79 12.68
N TRP A 227 -14.50 5.43 11.60
CA TRP A 227 -14.22 4.02 11.29
C TRP A 227 -13.30 3.39 12.33
N PHE A 228 -12.15 4.01 12.60
CA PHE A 228 -11.13 3.46 13.50
C PHE A 228 -11.52 3.56 14.97
N ASP A 229 -12.29 4.57 15.41
CA ASP A 229 -12.87 4.60 16.77
C ASP A 229 -13.80 3.41 17.00
N ASN A 230 -14.64 3.04 16.00
CA ASN A 230 -15.48 1.85 16.11
C ASN A 230 -14.66 0.55 16.05
N ALA A 231 -13.65 0.45 15.21
CA ALA A 231 -12.77 -0.71 15.13
C ALA A 231 -12.04 -0.95 16.47
N GLU A 232 -11.45 0.08 17.06
CA GLU A 232 -10.79 0.01 18.39
C GLU A 232 -11.79 -0.36 19.50
N LYS A 233 -12.97 0.25 19.50
CA LYS A 233 -14.03 -0.03 20.49
C LYS A 233 -14.44 -1.52 20.48
N HIS A 234 -14.39 -2.18 19.33
CA HIS A 234 -14.75 -3.60 19.19
C HIS A 234 -13.54 -4.54 19.21
N GLY A 235 -12.33 -4.02 19.42
CA GLY A 235 -11.11 -4.81 19.60
C GLY A 235 -10.50 -5.35 18.32
N ALA A 236 -10.52 -4.56 17.24
CA ALA A 236 -9.85 -4.91 15.99
C ALA A 236 -8.32 -4.97 16.18
N LYS A 237 -7.71 -6.02 15.62
CA LYS A 237 -6.25 -6.20 15.62
C LYS A 237 -5.68 -5.75 14.29
N TYR A 238 -4.77 -4.79 14.31
CA TYR A 238 -4.06 -4.30 13.13
C TYR A 238 -2.79 -3.52 13.53
N ASP A 239 -1.89 -3.35 12.59
CA ASP A 239 -0.61 -2.67 12.80
C ASP A 239 -0.57 -1.29 12.11
N ILE A 240 -1.24 -1.16 10.95
CA ILE A 240 -1.12 -0.02 10.03
C ILE A 240 -2.52 0.43 9.58
N ILE A 241 -2.70 1.74 9.46
CA ILE A 241 -3.87 2.35 8.83
C ILE A 241 -3.51 2.66 7.38
N GLY A 242 -4.18 1.98 6.45
CA GLY A 242 -4.07 2.19 5.01
C GLY A 242 -5.17 3.11 4.49
N MET A 243 -4.83 3.95 3.52
CA MET A 243 -5.78 4.87 2.91
C MET A 243 -5.58 5.02 1.41
N SER A 244 -6.67 5.21 0.66
CA SER A 244 -6.63 5.62 -0.73
C SER A 244 -6.63 7.14 -0.87
N PHE A 245 -5.94 7.66 -1.88
CA PHE A 245 -5.99 9.08 -2.22
C PHE A 245 -6.18 9.29 -3.72
N TYR A 246 -7.42 9.63 -4.10
CA TYR A 246 -7.83 9.86 -5.47
C TYR A 246 -8.68 11.13 -5.59
N PRO A 247 -8.11 12.29 -5.84
CA PRO A 247 -8.89 13.51 -6.12
C PRO A 247 -9.90 13.33 -7.27
N TRP A 248 -9.55 12.47 -8.24
CA TRP A 248 -10.42 12.13 -9.38
C TRP A 248 -11.79 11.54 -9.00
N TRP A 249 -11.87 10.80 -7.89
CA TRP A 249 -13.13 10.17 -7.44
C TRP A 249 -13.91 11.02 -6.44
N LEU A 250 -13.37 12.16 -6.02
CA LEU A 250 -14.10 13.10 -5.18
C LEU A 250 -15.13 13.88 -5.98
N GLU A 251 -16.18 14.36 -5.31
CA GLU A 251 -17.15 15.25 -5.92
C GLU A 251 -16.45 16.49 -6.48
N GLY A 252 -16.85 16.88 -7.69
CA GLY A 252 -16.23 18.01 -8.39
C GLY A 252 -14.84 17.74 -8.96
N LYS A 253 -14.22 16.58 -8.71
CA LYS A 253 -12.86 16.21 -9.16
C LYS A 253 -11.84 17.33 -8.95
N PRO A 254 -11.62 17.75 -7.70
CA PRO A 254 -10.71 18.85 -7.39
C PRO A 254 -9.28 18.56 -7.85
N ASP A 255 -8.49 19.61 -8.09
CA ASP A 255 -7.04 19.44 -8.22
C ASP A 255 -6.47 18.92 -6.89
N TYR A 256 -5.43 18.08 -6.96
CA TYR A 256 -4.81 17.52 -5.74
C TYR A 256 -4.39 18.60 -4.73
N LYS A 257 -4.03 19.81 -5.20
CA LYS A 257 -3.60 20.93 -4.34
C LYS A 257 -4.70 21.40 -3.39
N GLU A 258 -5.96 21.17 -3.73
CA GLU A 258 -7.09 21.57 -2.91
C GLU A 258 -7.32 20.61 -1.73
N VAL A 259 -6.82 19.35 -1.83
CA VAL A 259 -7.13 18.28 -0.87
C VAL A 259 -5.89 17.59 -0.28
N ILE A 260 -4.70 17.95 -0.72
CA ILE A 260 -3.45 17.31 -0.27
C ILE A 260 -3.12 17.62 1.21
N ASP A 261 -3.48 18.79 1.70
CA ASP A 261 -3.28 19.16 3.09
C ASP A 261 -4.21 18.36 4.01
N ASP A 262 -5.42 18.09 3.57
CA ASP A 262 -6.38 17.23 4.31
C ASP A 262 -5.84 15.80 4.42
N LEU A 263 -5.23 15.25 3.37
CA LEU A 263 -4.53 13.96 3.44
C LEU A 263 -3.41 14.00 4.49
N GLY A 264 -2.55 15.03 4.44
CA GLY A 264 -1.42 15.17 5.39
C GLY A 264 -1.89 15.28 6.84
N ASN A 265 -2.95 16.05 7.07
CA ASN A 265 -3.57 16.19 8.38
C ASN A 265 -4.15 14.86 8.87
N ASN A 266 -4.85 14.12 7.99
CA ASN A 266 -5.42 12.82 8.33
C ASN A 266 -4.33 11.77 8.63
N LEU A 267 -3.29 11.68 7.81
CA LEU A 267 -2.14 10.80 8.08
C LEU A 267 -1.55 11.04 9.47
N SER A 268 -1.30 12.31 9.81
CA SER A 268 -0.72 12.69 11.10
C SER A 268 -1.68 12.43 12.27
N ASP A 269 -2.97 12.72 12.10
CA ASP A 269 -4.00 12.49 13.11
C ASP A 269 -4.17 10.99 13.41
N MET A 270 -4.25 10.16 12.38
CA MET A 270 -4.39 8.71 12.53
C MET A 270 -3.17 8.11 13.24
N ALA A 271 -1.97 8.53 12.83
CA ALA A 271 -0.73 8.06 13.46
C ALA A 271 -0.66 8.43 14.96
N ASN A 272 -1.06 9.64 15.30
CA ASN A 272 -1.02 10.13 16.70
C ASN A 272 -2.17 9.55 17.55
N ARG A 273 -3.41 9.55 17.00
CA ARG A 273 -4.61 9.14 17.73
C ARG A 273 -4.59 7.68 18.13
N TYR A 274 -4.20 6.80 17.20
CA TYR A 274 -4.22 5.37 17.42
C TYR A 274 -2.84 4.78 17.72
N ASN A 275 -1.80 5.61 17.71
CA ASN A 275 -0.41 5.19 17.87
C ASN A 275 0.00 4.08 16.88
N LYS A 276 -0.51 4.13 15.65
CA LYS A 276 -0.27 3.19 14.56
C LYS A 276 0.60 3.81 13.47
N ASP A 277 1.22 2.97 12.68
CA ASP A 277 1.82 3.40 11.42
C ASP A 277 0.72 3.69 10.39
N VAL A 278 1.04 4.53 9.39
CA VAL A 278 0.10 4.92 8.33
C VAL A 278 0.74 4.76 6.95
N MET A 279 -0.07 4.50 5.93
CA MET A 279 0.40 4.29 4.58
C MET A 279 -0.67 4.69 3.56
N VAL A 280 -0.27 5.34 2.46
CA VAL A 280 -1.14 5.52 1.30
C VAL A 280 -1.01 4.27 0.44
N VAL A 281 -1.96 3.35 0.58
CA VAL A 281 -1.91 2.03 -0.07
C VAL A 281 -2.49 2.03 -1.48
N GLU A 282 -3.20 3.11 -1.85
CA GLU A 282 -3.65 3.37 -3.21
C GLU A 282 -3.61 4.86 -3.54
N VAL A 283 -3.07 5.16 -4.70
CA VAL A 283 -3.09 6.49 -5.32
C VAL A 283 -3.04 6.33 -6.84
N GLY A 284 -3.60 7.27 -7.56
CA GLY A 284 -3.49 7.36 -9.00
C GLY A 284 -3.91 8.75 -9.49
N GLY A 285 -3.34 9.18 -10.61
CA GLY A 285 -3.65 10.46 -11.23
C GLY A 285 -3.86 10.34 -12.73
N GLU A 286 -4.46 11.35 -13.35
CA GLU A 286 -4.88 11.32 -14.75
C GLU A 286 -3.73 11.02 -15.71
N ASP A 287 -3.89 9.99 -16.55
CA ASP A 287 -2.96 9.60 -17.61
C ASP A 287 -2.77 10.73 -18.65
N SER A 288 -3.79 11.56 -18.85
CA SER A 288 -3.76 12.72 -19.73
C SER A 288 -3.00 13.92 -19.15
N LYS A 289 -2.66 13.91 -17.86
CA LYS A 289 -1.98 14.98 -17.14
C LYS A 289 -0.75 14.45 -16.37
N PRO A 290 0.21 13.77 -17.02
CA PRO A 290 1.29 13.07 -16.34
C PRO A 290 2.19 13.99 -15.50
N GLN A 291 2.35 15.26 -15.90
CA GLN A 291 3.11 16.23 -15.12
C GLN A 291 2.37 16.63 -13.83
N ASN A 292 1.04 16.79 -13.85
CA ASN A 292 0.25 17.07 -12.65
C ASN A 292 0.27 15.87 -11.72
N THR A 293 0.15 14.66 -12.27
CA THR A 293 0.26 13.41 -11.52
C THR A 293 1.63 13.25 -10.86
N TYR A 294 2.71 13.59 -11.56
CA TYR A 294 4.06 13.66 -10.97
C TYR A 294 4.09 14.55 -9.72
N TYR A 295 3.60 15.79 -9.83
CA TYR A 295 3.59 16.70 -8.68
C TYR A 295 2.68 16.24 -7.54
N MET A 296 1.54 15.64 -7.86
CA MET A 296 0.65 15.03 -6.86
C MET A 296 1.37 13.93 -6.09
N LEU A 297 2.04 13.00 -6.78
CA LEU A 297 2.76 11.90 -6.15
C LEU A 297 3.92 12.40 -5.27
N ARG A 298 4.68 13.40 -5.75
CA ARG A 298 5.71 14.04 -4.92
C ARG A 298 5.12 14.67 -3.66
N ALA A 299 3.98 15.36 -3.78
CA ALA A 299 3.30 15.95 -2.63
C ALA A 299 2.81 14.88 -1.64
N VAL A 300 2.25 13.77 -2.12
CA VAL A 300 1.85 12.64 -1.26
C VAL A 300 3.05 12.04 -0.53
N ILE A 301 4.18 11.81 -1.24
CA ILE A 301 5.43 11.33 -0.64
C ILE A 301 5.88 12.25 0.50
N GLU A 302 5.87 13.56 0.28
CA GLU A 302 6.26 14.53 1.31
C GLU A 302 5.28 14.53 2.50
N LYS A 303 3.96 14.37 2.28
CA LYS A 303 3.00 14.24 3.37
C LYS A 303 3.23 12.96 4.19
N VAL A 304 3.55 11.85 3.53
CA VAL A 304 3.88 10.59 4.22
C VAL A 304 5.17 10.73 5.03
N LYS A 305 6.22 11.34 4.46
CA LYS A 305 7.49 11.60 5.16
C LYS A 305 7.34 12.53 6.36
N ALA A 306 6.39 13.47 6.29
CA ALA A 306 6.12 14.45 7.34
C ALA A 306 5.35 13.89 8.53
N VAL A 307 4.85 12.64 8.47
CA VAL A 307 4.14 12.00 9.58
C VAL A 307 5.08 11.89 10.81
N PRO A 308 4.64 12.36 12.00
CA PRO A 308 5.47 12.33 13.19
C PRO A 308 5.99 10.93 13.54
N ASN A 309 7.16 10.88 14.17
CA ASN A 309 7.81 9.67 14.68
C ASN A 309 8.11 8.63 13.59
N SER A 310 8.32 9.07 12.34
CA SER A 310 8.60 8.20 11.18
C SER A 310 7.53 7.13 10.95
N LYS A 311 6.28 7.41 11.32
CA LYS A 311 5.15 6.49 11.18
C LYS A 311 4.53 6.46 9.79
N GLY A 312 4.91 7.35 8.89
CA GLY A 312 4.54 7.30 7.47
C GLY A 312 5.42 6.31 6.73
N LEU A 313 4.86 5.17 6.32
CA LEU A 313 5.66 4.05 5.81
C LEU A 313 5.82 4.05 4.30
N GLY A 314 4.91 4.64 3.54
CA GLY A 314 5.02 4.61 2.08
C GLY A 314 3.76 4.96 1.31
N ILE A 315 3.90 4.80 0.00
CA ILE A 315 2.88 5.08 -1.01
C ILE A 315 2.87 3.96 -2.05
N PHE A 316 1.68 3.54 -2.50
CA PHE A 316 1.50 2.58 -3.59
C PHE A 316 0.63 3.18 -4.69
N TYR A 317 1.19 3.26 -5.90
CA TYR A 317 0.42 3.63 -7.09
C TYR A 317 -0.40 2.43 -7.55
N TRP A 318 -1.71 2.60 -7.74
CA TRP A 318 -2.58 1.52 -8.18
C TRP A 318 -2.51 1.35 -9.70
N GLU A 319 -2.07 0.17 -10.14
CA GLU A 319 -1.92 -0.25 -11.55
C GLU A 319 -1.20 0.81 -12.42
N PRO A 320 0.01 1.26 -12.01
CA PRO A 320 0.74 2.27 -12.78
C PRO A 320 0.98 1.85 -14.23
N GLN A 321 1.22 0.53 -14.47
CA GLN A 321 1.47 -0.06 -15.77
C GLN A 321 0.20 -0.26 -16.61
N GLY A 322 -0.98 -0.12 -16.02
CA GLY A 322 -2.29 -0.38 -16.64
C GLY A 322 -2.67 0.66 -17.71
N ALA A 323 -1.84 0.78 -18.77
CA ALA A 323 -2.03 1.74 -19.85
C ALA A 323 -3.50 1.82 -20.30
N ARG A 324 -4.02 3.03 -20.48
CA ARG A 324 -5.42 3.25 -20.90
C ARG A 324 -5.78 2.58 -22.23
N SER A 325 -4.81 2.42 -23.12
CA SER A 325 -5.00 1.71 -24.38
C SER A 325 -5.35 0.23 -24.21
N TRP A 326 -4.97 -0.37 -23.07
CA TRP A 326 -5.28 -1.76 -22.72
C TRP A 326 -6.43 -1.86 -21.73
N SER A 327 -6.39 -1.11 -20.63
CA SER A 327 -7.29 -1.24 -19.48
C SER A 327 -8.55 -0.36 -19.57
N ASN A 328 -8.53 0.68 -20.41
CA ASN A 328 -9.45 1.81 -20.37
C ASN A 328 -9.44 2.61 -19.04
N TYR A 329 -8.48 2.35 -18.16
CA TYR A 329 -8.31 3.05 -16.89
C TYR A 329 -7.62 4.40 -17.09
N ALA A 330 -8.24 5.46 -16.56
CA ALA A 330 -7.81 6.83 -16.81
C ALA A 330 -6.71 7.33 -15.86
N LEU A 331 -6.33 6.54 -14.86
CA LEU A 331 -5.41 6.99 -13.80
C LEU A 331 -4.10 6.17 -13.78
N SER A 332 -3.65 5.69 -14.94
CA SER A 332 -2.37 4.97 -15.05
C SER A 332 -1.18 5.91 -15.22
N ALA A 333 0.02 5.41 -14.95
CA ALA A 333 1.28 6.10 -15.21
C ALA A 333 1.96 5.64 -16.51
N TRP A 334 1.21 5.01 -17.41
CA TRP A 334 1.72 4.45 -18.67
C TRP A 334 1.07 5.11 -19.88
N GLY A 335 1.89 5.45 -20.88
CA GLY A 335 1.47 6.01 -22.15
C GLY A 335 0.82 4.97 -23.07
N ARG A 336 0.11 5.45 -24.09
CA ARG A 336 -0.49 4.61 -25.13
C ARG A 336 0.54 3.89 -26.01
N ASP A 337 1.77 4.38 -25.99
CA ASP A 337 2.93 3.83 -26.70
C ASP A 337 3.65 2.71 -25.92
N GLY A 338 3.09 2.30 -24.78
CA GLY A 338 3.64 1.25 -23.95
C GLY A 338 4.82 1.66 -23.06
N ARG A 339 5.09 2.98 -22.94
CA ARG A 339 6.18 3.53 -22.12
C ARG A 339 5.66 4.14 -20.83
N PRO A 340 6.49 4.19 -19.76
CA PRO A 340 6.16 4.95 -18.58
C PRO A 340 6.01 6.45 -18.95
N THR A 341 5.14 7.14 -18.24
CA THR A 341 4.97 8.59 -18.37
C THR A 341 5.79 9.33 -17.30
N LYS A 342 5.88 10.65 -17.42
CA LYS A 342 6.50 11.50 -16.39
C LYS A 342 5.97 11.25 -14.97
N ALA A 343 4.76 10.76 -14.82
CA ALA A 343 4.19 10.46 -13.51
C ALA A 343 5.03 9.46 -12.71
N LEU A 344 5.61 8.44 -13.38
CA LEU A 344 6.39 7.40 -12.72
C LEU A 344 7.72 7.91 -12.16
N ASP A 345 8.31 8.96 -12.75
CA ASP A 345 9.55 9.59 -12.27
C ASP A 345 9.40 10.20 -10.86
N ALA A 346 8.18 10.33 -10.35
CA ALA A 346 7.95 10.82 -8.99
C ALA A 346 8.58 9.93 -7.91
N PHE A 347 8.88 8.69 -8.23
CA PHE A 347 9.50 7.73 -7.31
C PHE A 347 11.03 7.71 -7.39
N ILE A 348 11.63 8.37 -8.36
CA ILE A 348 13.08 8.58 -8.43
C ILE A 348 13.49 9.60 -7.35
N ASP A 349 14.58 9.32 -6.62
CA ASP A 349 15.13 10.17 -5.55
C ASP A 349 15.80 11.43 -6.08
#